data_4a294c689c70e16872f9cdddf663ce4e
#
_entry.id   4a294c689c70e16872f9cdddf663ce4e
#
_cell.length_a   1.000
_cell.length_b   1.000
_cell.length_c   1.000
_cell.angle_alpha   90.00
_cell.angle_beta   90.00
_cell.angle_gamma   90.00
#
_symmetry.space_group_name_H-M   'P 1'
#
loop_
_entity.id
_entity.type
_entity.pdbx_description
1 polymer ?
#
loop_
_entity_poly.entity_id
_entity_poly.type
_entity_poly.pdbx_seq_one_letter_code
_entity_poly.pdbx_strand_id
1 'polypeptide(L)'
;EIADVSVADCFEMANLLCGEFKKGEFGHIDLCYTKFVSMLSQQPSAIPVLPLKDLTDEQDTKSIRNLILYEPDASEVFDAIVPEYLAGLIYGAVCESVASELAARRTAMEAATNNAEEMIEKLNLHYNRARQASITQEITEIVGGAEGV
;
A
#
# COMPACT_ATOMS: atom_id res chain seq x y z
N GLU A 1 0.59 14.64 3.30
CA GLU A 1 0.12 13.25 3.07
C GLU A 1 1.31 12.29 3.05
N ILE A 2 1.09 10.96 3.22
CA ILE A 2 2.19 9.96 3.21
C ILE A 2 2.94 9.99 1.86
N ALA A 3 2.27 10.37 0.79
CA ALA A 3 2.87 10.53 -0.54
C ALA A 3 3.86 11.70 -0.65
N ASP A 4 3.85 12.63 0.31
CA ASP A 4 4.70 13.82 0.32
C ASP A 4 5.97 13.63 1.18
N VAL A 5 6.16 12.44 1.75
CA VAL A 5 7.35 12.12 2.58
C VAL A 5 8.61 12.17 1.71
N SER A 6 9.50 13.06 2.07
CA SER A 6 10.77 13.22 1.37
C SER A 6 11.85 12.25 1.92
N VAL A 7 12.90 12.05 1.14
CA VAL A 7 14.07 11.30 1.61
C VAL A 7 14.70 11.98 2.84
N ALA A 8 14.65 13.32 2.89
CA ALA A 8 15.17 14.09 4.03
C ALA A 8 14.42 13.77 5.34
N ASP A 9 13.08 13.68 5.29
CA ASP A 9 12.28 13.31 6.45
C ASP A 9 12.61 11.89 6.95
N CYS A 10 12.82 10.97 6.01
CA CYS A 10 13.25 9.60 6.34
C CYS A 10 14.64 9.58 6.99
N PHE A 11 15.52 10.49 6.56
CA PHE A 11 16.86 10.62 7.12
C PHE A 11 16.82 11.17 8.56
N GLU A 12 15.99 12.17 8.82
CA GLU A 12 15.77 12.70 10.17
C GLU A 12 15.20 11.62 11.10
N MET A 13 14.22 10.86 10.62
CA MET A 13 13.64 9.74 11.37
C MET A 13 14.69 8.66 11.65
N ALA A 14 15.49 8.29 10.67
CA ALA A 14 16.55 7.29 10.83
C ALA A 14 17.59 7.72 11.87
N ASN A 15 18.02 8.98 11.83
CA ASN A 15 18.96 9.52 12.82
C ASN A 15 18.37 9.51 14.24
N LEU A 16 17.11 9.89 14.39
CA LEU A 16 16.42 9.84 15.68
C LEU A 16 16.37 8.41 16.20
N LEU A 17 15.93 7.44 15.40
CA LEU A 17 15.84 6.03 15.79
C LEU A 17 17.21 5.44 16.17
N CYS A 18 18.25 5.73 15.38
CA CYS A 18 19.61 5.30 15.70
C CYS A 18 20.10 5.94 17.01
N GLY A 19 19.78 7.21 17.24
CA GLY A 19 20.13 7.91 18.47
C GLY A 19 19.49 7.29 19.72
N GLU A 20 18.18 7.00 19.66
CA GLU A 20 17.45 6.38 20.77
C GLU A 20 17.89 4.92 21.00
N PHE A 21 18.18 4.18 19.92
CA PHE A 21 18.73 2.84 20.01
C PHE A 21 20.10 2.83 20.69
N LYS A 22 21.01 3.77 20.34
CA LYS A 22 22.34 3.92 20.98
C LYS A 22 22.25 4.29 22.46
N LYS A 23 21.21 5.02 22.89
CA LYS A 23 20.94 5.33 24.30
C LYS A 23 20.42 4.12 25.10
N GLY A 24 20.02 3.04 24.41
CA GLY A 24 19.47 1.84 25.04
C GLY A 24 18.00 1.96 25.42
N GLU A 25 17.27 2.98 24.95
CA GLU A 25 15.83 3.13 25.17
C GLU A 25 15.04 1.99 24.52
N PHE A 26 15.52 1.49 23.36
CA PHE A 26 14.93 0.38 22.63
C PHE A 26 15.94 -0.72 22.38
N GLY A 27 15.55 -1.97 22.67
CA GLY A 27 16.40 -3.15 22.38
C GLY A 27 16.14 -3.73 21.00
N HIS A 28 15.07 -3.31 20.32
CA HIS A 28 14.67 -3.86 19.03
C HIS A 28 13.79 -2.86 18.29
N ILE A 29 14.01 -2.73 16.99
CA ILE A 29 13.21 -1.88 16.10
C ILE A 29 12.80 -2.69 14.87
N ASP A 30 11.50 -2.78 14.62
CA ASP A 30 10.90 -3.40 13.46
C ASP A 30 10.22 -2.35 12.57
N LEU A 31 10.38 -2.50 11.26
CA LEU A 31 9.68 -1.69 10.26
C LEU A 31 8.49 -2.48 9.71
N CYS A 32 7.29 -2.02 10.04
CA CYS A 32 6.03 -2.61 9.55
C CYS A 32 5.49 -1.77 8.39
N TYR A 33 5.22 -2.41 7.27
CA TYR A 33 4.73 -1.75 6.06
C TYR A 33 3.90 -2.69 5.20
N THR A 34 3.26 -2.16 4.16
CA THR A 34 2.53 -2.97 3.19
C THR A 34 3.36 -3.17 1.94
N LYS A 35 3.86 -4.41 1.75
CA LYS A 35 4.62 -4.81 0.58
C LYS A 35 3.73 -4.86 -0.65
N PHE A 36 4.14 -4.19 -1.71
CA PHE A 36 3.49 -4.23 -3.01
C PHE A 36 3.96 -5.47 -3.80
N VAL A 37 3.07 -6.47 -3.95
CA VAL A 37 3.36 -7.67 -4.75
C VAL A 37 2.80 -7.53 -6.17
N SER A 38 1.56 -7.06 -6.27
CA SER A 38 0.89 -6.79 -7.54
C SER A 38 -0.30 -5.85 -7.33
N MET A 39 -0.93 -5.41 -8.43
CA MET A 39 -2.16 -4.59 -8.38
C MET A 39 -3.29 -5.24 -7.59
N LEU A 40 -3.35 -6.57 -7.57
CA LEU A 40 -4.39 -7.35 -6.89
C LEU A 40 -3.96 -7.91 -5.54
N SER A 41 -2.65 -7.86 -5.21
CA SER A 41 -2.12 -8.48 -4.01
C SER A 41 -1.15 -7.53 -3.31
N GLN A 42 -1.51 -7.15 -2.09
CA GLN A 42 -0.70 -6.39 -1.17
C GLN A 42 -0.58 -7.21 0.12
N GLN A 43 0.60 -7.25 0.72
CA GLN A 43 0.86 -8.06 1.90
C GLN A 43 1.44 -7.21 3.02
N PRO A 44 0.86 -7.26 4.24
CA PRO A 44 1.50 -6.68 5.40
C PRO A 44 2.82 -7.42 5.67
N SER A 45 3.88 -6.67 5.89
CA SER A 45 5.22 -7.18 6.15
C SER A 45 5.85 -6.46 7.31
N ALA A 46 6.63 -7.16 8.11
CA ALA A 46 7.45 -6.60 9.16
C ALA A 46 8.87 -7.12 8.97
N ILE A 47 9.82 -6.19 8.94
CA ILE A 47 11.24 -6.51 8.83
C ILE A 47 11.98 -6.00 10.06
N PRO A 48 12.82 -6.81 10.71
CA PRO A 48 13.69 -6.34 11.78
C PRO A 48 14.76 -5.42 11.19
N VAL A 49 14.92 -4.24 11.80
CA VAL A 49 15.86 -3.23 11.31
C VAL A 49 17.05 -3.08 12.24
N LEU A 50 16.80 -3.00 13.53
CA LEU A 50 17.85 -2.96 14.55
C LEU A 50 17.54 -3.96 15.68
N PRO A 51 18.54 -4.67 16.21
CA PRO A 51 19.95 -4.72 15.77
C PRO A 51 20.09 -5.33 14.37
N LEU A 52 21.11 -4.89 13.63
CA LEU A 52 21.44 -5.51 12.36
C LEU A 52 21.79 -6.97 12.60
N LYS A 53 21.11 -7.88 11.90
CA LYS A 53 21.46 -9.30 11.94
C LYS A 53 22.79 -9.51 11.21
N ASP A 54 23.64 -10.38 11.74
CA ASP A 54 24.80 -10.84 11.01
C ASP A 54 24.38 -11.44 9.66
N LEU A 55 24.71 -10.74 8.58
CA LEU A 55 24.46 -11.18 7.20
C LEU A 55 25.54 -12.18 6.73
N THR A 56 26.47 -12.53 7.60
CA THR A 56 27.47 -13.54 7.32
C THR A 56 26.85 -14.92 7.37
N ASP A 57 26.45 -15.45 6.21
CA ASP A 57 26.33 -16.89 6.04
C ASP A 57 27.67 -17.53 6.37
N GLU A 58 27.71 -18.44 7.36
CA GLU A 58 28.92 -19.11 7.85
C GLU A 58 29.70 -19.85 6.75
N GLN A 59 29.12 -20.01 5.57
CA GLN A 59 29.72 -20.73 4.45
C GLN A 59 30.62 -19.86 3.56
N ASP A 60 30.45 -18.52 3.54
CA ASP A 60 31.19 -17.62 2.65
C ASP A 60 32.43 -16.98 3.31
N THR A 61 32.60 -17.14 4.61
CA THR A 61 33.72 -16.52 5.36
C THR A 61 35.10 -17.05 5.00
N LYS A 62 35.21 -18.10 4.20
CA LYS A 62 36.55 -18.69 3.85
C LYS A 62 37.18 -18.15 2.57
N SER A 63 36.42 -17.43 1.70
CA SER A 63 36.97 -17.11 0.39
C SER A 63 37.32 -15.65 0.12
N ILE A 64 36.84 -14.68 0.89
CA ILE A 64 37.19 -13.28 0.61
C ILE A 64 37.43 -12.51 1.93
N ARG A 65 38.54 -12.78 2.58
CA ARG A 65 39.18 -11.78 3.43
C ARG A 65 39.94 -10.80 2.54
N ASN A 66 39.22 -10.09 1.68
CA ASN A 66 39.75 -8.87 1.13
C ASN A 66 39.93 -7.92 2.31
N LEU A 67 41.17 -7.54 2.57
CA LEU A 67 41.51 -6.50 3.51
C LEU A 67 40.85 -5.20 2.98
N ILE A 68 39.60 -4.96 3.38
CA ILE A 68 38.98 -3.68 3.16
C ILE A 68 39.57 -2.73 4.18
N LEU A 69 40.28 -1.73 3.70
CA LEU A 69 40.84 -0.67 4.54
C LEU A 69 39.71 0.35 4.77
N TYR A 70 39.34 0.54 6.03
CA TYR A 70 38.37 1.58 6.43
C TYR A 70 39.17 2.81 6.91
N GLU A 71 38.81 3.99 6.43
CA GLU A 71 39.36 5.27 6.85
C GLU A 71 38.24 6.16 7.40
N PRO A 72 38.34 6.72 8.60
CA PRO A 72 39.47 6.59 9.54
C PRO A 72 39.46 5.28 10.33
N ASP A 73 38.28 4.69 10.64
CA ASP A 73 38.11 3.43 11.36
C ASP A 73 36.82 2.75 10.97
N ALA A 74 36.72 1.43 11.06
CA ALA A 74 35.55 0.65 10.72
C ALA A 74 34.31 1.07 11.54
N SER A 75 34.48 1.39 12.82
CA SER A 75 33.39 1.84 13.70
C SER A 75 32.79 3.15 13.24
N GLU A 76 33.63 4.14 12.89
CA GLU A 76 33.15 5.44 12.43
C GLU A 76 32.42 5.35 11.07
N VAL A 77 32.95 4.49 10.18
CA VAL A 77 32.31 4.23 8.88
C VAL A 77 30.93 3.57 9.06
N PHE A 78 30.82 2.58 9.95
CA PHE A 78 29.54 1.95 10.26
C PHE A 78 28.56 2.93 10.89
N ASP A 79 29.01 3.76 11.81
CA ASP A 79 28.19 4.79 12.45
C ASP A 79 27.63 5.81 11.47
N ALA A 80 28.32 6.07 10.37
CA ALA A 80 27.87 6.94 9.31
C ALA A 80 26.89 6.24 8.34
N ILE A 81 27.17 4.97 7.98
CA ILE A 81 26.38 4.24 6.97
C ILE A 81 25.03 3.74 7.51
N VAL A 82 24.97 3.33 8.78
CA VAL A 82 23.75 2.73 9.35
C VAL A 82 22.53 3.66 9.26
N PRO A 83 22.61 4.96 9.59
CA PRO A 83 21.48 5.87 9.42
C PRO A 83 21.05 6.04 7.96
N GLU A 84 22.00 6.06 7.01
CA GLU A 84 21.70 6.14 5.57
C GLU A 84 20.97 4.90 5.07
N TYR A 85 21.43 3.73 5.46
CA TYR A 85 20.80 2.46 5.16
C TYR A 85 19.37 2.40 5.72
N LEU A 86 19.20 2.81 6.98
CA LEU A 86 17.89 2.86 7.62
C LEU A 86 16.95 3.84 6.93
N ALA A 87 17.42 5.03 6.56
CA ALA A 87 16.65 6.00 5.81
C ALA A 87 16.16 5.44 4.47
N GLY A 88 17.04 4.71 3.77
CA GLY A 88 16.70 4.02 2.52
C GLY A 88 15.61 2.95 2.72
N LEU A 89 15.70 2.15 3.79
CA LEU A 89 14.67 1.16 4.12
C LEU A 89 13.32 1.82 4.45
N ILE A 90 13.32 2.87 5.25
CA ILE A 90 12.10 3.61 5.61
C ILE A 90 11.47 4.20 4.35
N TYR A 91 12.25 4.86 3.51
CA TYR A 91 11.75 5.45 2.26
C TYR A 91 11.18 4.39 1.32
N GLY A 92 11.87 3.27 1.13
CA GLY A 92 11.38 2.14 0.33
C GLY A 92 10.06 1.59 0.86
N ALA A 93 9.93 1.40 2.17
CA ALA A 93 8.71 0.93 2.81
C ALA A 93 7.53 1.92 2.65
N VAL A 94 7.80 3.23 2.73
CA VAL A 94 6.80 4.27 2.44
C VAL A 94 6.34 4.19 0.98
N CYS A 95 7.27 4.11 0.03
CA CYS A 95 6.94 3.99 -1.39
C CYS A 95 6.09 2.74 -1.69
N GLU A 96 6.46 1.59 -1.13
CA GLU A 96 5.68 0.35 -1.29
C GLU A 96 4.27 0.46 -0.67
N SER A 97 4.15 1.08 0.50
CA SER A 97 2.87 1.28 1.17
C SER A 97 1.95 2.22 0.38
N VAL A 98 2.49 3.32 -0.16
CA VAL A 98 1.74 4.25 -1.02
C VAL A 98 1.29 3.56 -2.31
N ALA A 99 2.18 2.82 -2.96
CA ALA A 99 1.84 2.05 -4.16
C ALA A 99 0.73 1.03 -3.88
N SER A 100 0.81 0.34 -2.75
CA SER A 100 -0.20 -0.63 -2.29
C SER A 100 -1.55 0.03 -2.04
N GLU A 101 -1.57 1.18 -1.38
CA GLU A 101 -2.80 1.96 -1.13
C GLU A 101 -3.45 2.41 -2.44
N LEU A 102 -2.67 2.98 -3.37
CA LEU A 102 -3.18 3.44 -4.66
C LEU A 102 -3.72 2.28 -5.50
N ALA A 103 -3.06 1.13 -5.49
CA ALA A 103 -3.53 -0.08 -6.17
C ALA A 103 -4.86 -0.59 -5.59
N ALA A 104 -4.96 -0.69 -4.27
CA ALA A 104 -6.19 -1.11 -3.59
C ALA A 104 -7.34 -0.13 -3.84
N ARG A 105 -7.07 1.17 -3.77
CA ARG A 105 -8.07 2.22 -4.06
C ARG A 105 -8.56 2.14 -5.50
N ARG A 106 -7.66 1.98 -6.47
CA ARG A 106 -8.03 1.81 -7.87
C ARG A 106 -8.93 0.60 -8.08
N THR A 107 -8.56 -0.55 -7.56
CA THR A 107 -9.34 -1.79 -7.68
C THR A 107 -10.74 -1.63 -7.05
N ALA A 108 -10.82 -1.00 -5.88
CA ALA A 108 -12.10 -0.73 -5.22
C ALA A 108 -13.00 0.23 -6.03
N MET A 109 -12.42 1.29 -6.61
CA MET A 109 -13.16 2.24 -7.46
C MET A 109 -13.65 1.58 -8.75
N GLU A 110 -12.82 0.74 -9.37
CA GLU A 110 -13.21 -0.01 -10.58
C GLU A 110 -14.37 -0.97 -10.30
N ALA A 111 -14.30 -1.71 -9.19
CA ALA A 111 -15.40 -2.57 -8.75
C ALA A 111 -16.68 -1.76 -8.44
N ALA A 112 -16.56 -0.61 -7.80
CA ALA A 112 -17.69 0.27 -7.51
C ALA A 112 -18.34 0.82 -8.80
N THR A 113 -17.53 1.19 -9.80
CA THR A 113 -18.02 1.67 -11.11
C THR A 113 -18.78 0.56 -11.81
N ASN A 114 -18.23 -0.64 -11.91
CA ASN A 114 -18.89 -1.78 -12.54
C ASN A 114 -20.22 -2.12 -11.86
N ASN A 115 -20.25 -2.11 -10.52
CA ASN A 115 -21.49 -2.34 -9.76
C ASN A 115 -22.54 -1.24 -10.02
N ALA A 116 -22.11 0.01 -10.15
CA ALA A 116 -23.02 1.13 -10.46
C ALA A 116 -23.61 0.99 -11.87
N GLU A 117 -22.81 0.62 -12.86
CA GLU A 117 -23.28 0.36 -14.22
C GLU A 117 -24.31 -0.76 -14.26
N GLU A 118 -24.07 -1.88 -13.60
CA GLU A 118 -25.02 -2.99 -13.48
C GLU A 118 -26.32 -2.55 -12.81
N MET A 119 -26.22 -1.70 -11.78
CA MET A 119 -27.41 -1.16 -11.11
C MET A 119 -28.22 -0.24 -12.02
N ILE A 120 -27.57 0.60 -12.82
CA ILE A 120 -28.20 1.47 -13.80
C ILE A 120 -28.95 0.63 -14.86
N GLU A 121 -28.36 -0.44 -15.37
CA GLU A 121 -29.01 -1.34 -16.32
C GLU A 121 -30.25 -2.00 -15.71
N LYS A 122 -30.16 -2.50 -14.48
CA LYS A 122 -31.30 -3.08 -13.76
C LYS A 122 -32.43 -2.05 -13.57
N LEU A 123 -32.07 -0.84 -13.15
CA LEU A 123 -33.08 0.25 -12.98
C LEU A 123 -33.74 0.64 -14.30
N ASN A 124 -32.96 0.73 -15.37
CA ASN A 124 -33.53 1.00 -16.71
C ASN A 124 -34.50 -0.08 -17.14
N LEU A 125 -34.20 -1.34 -16.89
CA LEU A 125 -35.09 -2.45 -17.17
C LEU A 125 -36.39 -2.36 -16.36
N HIS A 126 -36.30 -2.10 -15.07
CA HIS A 126 -37.46 -1.91 -14.19
C HIS A 126 -38.32 -0.71 -14.62
N TYR A 127 -37.66 0.41 -14.92
CA TYR A 127 -38.35 1.61 -15.41
C TYR A 127 -39.13 1.34 -16.69
N ASN A 128 -38.51 0.69 -17.67
CA ASN A 128 -39.17 0.37 -18.93
C ASN A 128 -40.36 -0.59 -18.75
N ARG A 129 -40.24 -1.59 -17.86
CA ARG A 129 -41.36 -2.49 -17.52
C ARG A 129 -42.48 -1.75 -16.83
N ALA A 130 -42.20 -0.90 -15.86
CA ALA A 130 -43.19 -0.11 -15.15
C ALA A 130 -43.91 0.84 -16.13
N ARG A 131 -43.15 1.52 -17.00
CA ARG A 131 -43.71 2.40 -18.02
C ARG A 131 -44.65 1.64 -18.97
N GLN A 132 -44.26 0.47 -19.48
CA GLN A 132 -45.10 -0.36 -20.34
C GLN A 132 -46.38 -0.83 -19.62
N ALA A 133 -46.24 -1.24 -18.35
CA ALA A 133 -47.43 -1.63 -17.55
C ALA A 133 -48.40 -0.48 -17.35
N SER A 134 -47.89 0.73 -17.04
CA SER A 134 -48.74 1.93 -16.91
C SER A 134 -49.47 2.27 -18.22
N ILE A 135 -48.74 2.29 -19.34
CA ILE A 135 -49.34 2.56 -20.66
C ILE A 135 -50.40 1.49 -21.00
N THR A 136 -50.14 0.22 -20.74
CA THR A 136 -51.06 -0.87 -20.98
C THR A 136 -52.32 -0.73 -20.13
N GLN A 137 -52.18 -0.36 -18.86
CA GLN A 137 -53.27 -0.12 -17.95
C GLN A 137 -54.12 1.05 -18.44
N GLU A 138 -53.55 2.18 -18.81
CA GLU A 138 -54.26 3.34 -19.34
C GLU A 138 -55.06 3.00 -20.61
N ILE A 139 -54.47 2.25 -21.55
CA ILE A 139 -55.13 1.79 -22.74
C ILE A 139 -56.32 0.87 -22.38
N THR A 140 -56.14 -0.06 -21.43
CA THR A 140 -57.17 -0.98 -21.01
C THR A 140 -58.35 -0.24 -20.36
N GLU A 141 -58.06 0.77 -19.54
CA GLU A 141 -59.08 1.62 -18.91
C GLU A 141 -59.88 2.43 -19.95
N ILE A 142 -59.20 2.98 -20.96
CA ILE A 142 -59.87 3.74 -22.05
C ILE A 142 -60.76 2.80 -22.88
N VAL A 143 -60.24 1.63 -23.27
CA VAL A 143 -61.03 0.65 -24.05
C VAL A 143 -62.23 0.12 -23.25
N GLY A 144 -62.00 -0.25 -21.97
CA GLY A 144 -63.12 -0.71 -21.11
C GLY A 144 -64.15 0.35 -20.82
N GLY A 145 -63.74 1.63 -20.74
CA GLY A 145 -64.68 2.75 -20.64
C GLY A 145 -65.51 2.99 -21.94
N ALA A 146 -64.92 2.69 -23.10
CA ALA A 146 -65.59 2.83 -24.39
C ALA A 146 -66.64 1.71 -24.69
N GLU A 147 -66.40 0.50 -24.12
CA GLU A 147 -67.34 -0.62 -24.25
C GLU A 147 -68.53 -0.56 -23.26
N GLY A 148 -68.46 0.31 -22.27
CA GLY A 148 -69.49 0.50 -21.23
C GLY A 148 -70.53 1.59 -21.55
N VAL A 149 -70.48 2.22 -22.72
CA VAL A 149 -71.43 3.18 -23.25
C VAL A 149 -72.06 2.53 -24.45
#